data_0f6ea2eb10bc4a853f71fbd73445eaa9
#
_entry.id   0f6ea2eb10bc4a853f71fbd73445eaa9
#
_cell.length_a   1.000
_cell.length_b   1.000
_cell.length_c   1.000
_cell.angle_alpha   90.00
_cell.angle_beta   90.00
_cell.angle_gamma   90.00
#
_symmetry.space_group_name_H-M   'P 1'
#
loop_
_entity.id
_entity.type
_entity.pdbx_description
1 polymer ?
#
loop_
_entity_poly.entity_id
_entity_poly.type
_entity_poly.pdbx_seq_one_letter_code
_entity_poly.pdbx_strand_id
1 'polypeptide(L)'
;MWIDAENGSVYTPRMEGGMPRVNIYDISRHAGVSIATVSRVLNNSPHVSEETRRKVMKVIDGCGYVPNAFARGLGLNTMKTIGLLCPDAADPYLARALACLEHAFRQKHYDCLLSCTNRDLAARRQGVELLTSRHVDGMVLMGSTFIEENSED
;
A
#
# COMPACT_ATOMS: atom_id res chain seq x y z
N MET A 1 3.26 12.79 22.53
CA MET A 1 3.59 14.16 22.96
C MET A 1 5.06 14.39 22.68
N TRP A 2 5.40 15.31 21.77
CA TRP A 2 6.78 15.66 21.41
C TRP A 2 7.02 17.11 21.81
N ILE A 3 8.19 17.38 22.32
CA ILE A 3 8.63 18.74 22.67
C ILE A 3 9.70 19.13 21.66
N ASP A 4 9.48 20.23 20.96
CA ASP A 4 10.49 20.83 20.08
C ASP A 4 11.62 21.38 20.96
N ALA A 5 12.83 20.87 20.72
CA ALA A 5 14.00 21.19 21.55
C ALA A 5 14.51 22.64 21.36
N GLU A 6 14.08 23.31 20.25
CA GLU A 6 14.55 24.67 19.94
C GLU A 6 13.59 25.77 20.40
N ASN A 7 12.26 25.48 20.44
CA ASN A 7 11.25 26.49 20.79
C ASN A 7 10.28 26.08 21.92
N GLY A 8 10.44 24.90 22.51
CA GLY A 8 9.60 24.42 23.63
C GLY A 8 8.15 24.17 23.29
N SER A 9 7.77 24.14 22.01
CA SER A 9 6.38 23.91 21.62
C SER A 9 6.00 22.44 21.78
N VAL A 10 4.85 22.20 22.41
CA VAL A 10 4.29 20.85 22.57
C VAL A 10 3.43 20.53 21.35
N TYR A 11 3.85 19.54 20.59
CA TYR A 11 3.05 19.03 19.48
C TYR A 11 2.15 17.88 19.95
N THR A 12 0.85 18.02 19.73
CA THR A 12 -0.13 16.94 19.86
C THR A 12 -0.60 16.53 18.48
N PRO A 13 -0.33 15.29 18.02
CA PRO A 13 -0.79 14.82 16.73
C PRO A 13 -2.32 14.81 16.67
N ARG A 14 -2.87 15.14 15.50
CA ARG A 14 -4.32 15.17 15.27
C ARG A 14 -4.88 13.76 15.45
N MET A 15 -5.90 13.63 16.30
CA MET A 15 -6.55 12.36 16.60
C MET A 15 -7.62 12.07 15.53
N GLU A 16 -7.39 11.05 14.67
CA GLU A 16 -8.44 10.43 13.88
C GLU A 16 -8.55 8.96 14.29
N GLY A 17 -9.68 8.55 14.83
CA GLY A 17 -9.92 7.16 15.21
C GLY A 17 -9.13 6.62 16.40
N GLY A 18 -8.76 7.45 17.38
CA GLY A 18 -8.25 7.01 18.69
C GLY A 18 -6.74 6.79 18.80
N MET A 19 -5.96 6.88 17.72
CA MET A 19 -4.49 6.88 17.76
C MET A 19 -3.89 8.11 17.07
N PRO A 20 -2.86 8.77 17.68
CA PRO A 20 -2.18 9.87 17.04
C PRO A 20 -1.41 9.36 15.82
N ARG A 21 -1.84 9.71 14.62
CA ARG A 21 -1.11 9.41 13.37
C ARG A 21 -0.25 10.60 12.99
N VAL A 22 1.06 10.42 13.09
CA VAL A 22 2.04 11.36 12.53
C VAL A 22 1.88 11.37 11.01
N ASN A 23 1.83 12.53 10.40
CA ASN A 23 1.67 12.70 8.96
C ASN A 23 2.90 13.36 8.32
N ILE A 24 2.95 13.44 6.99
CA ILE A 24 4.10 13.98 6.25
C ILE A 24 4.38 15.46 6.56
N TYR A 25 3.34 16.23 6.92
CA TYR A 25 3.48 17.64 7.33
C TYR A 25 4.24 17.76 8.65
N ASP A 26 3.99 16.82 9.57
CA ASP A 26 4.67 16.77 10.86
C ASP A 26 6.14 16.45 10.66
N ILE A 27 6.46 15.47 9.81
CA ILE A 27 7.84 15.13 9.46
C ILE A 27 8.56 16.32 8.83
N SER A 28 7.92 17.02 7.88
CA SER A 28 8.51 18.19 7.21
C SER A 28 8.85 19.30 8.21
N ARG A 29 7.95 19.56 9.16
CA ARG A 29 8.12 20.55 10.21
C ARG A 29 9.28 20.19 11.16
N HIS A 30 9.29 18.96 11.66
CA HIS A 30 10.34 18.51 12.59
C HIS A 30 11.71 18.36 11.93
N ALA A 31 11.74 17.98 10.66
CA ALA A 31 12.99 17.91 9.90
C ALA A 31 13.44 19.27 9.33
N GLY A 32 12.61 20.32 9.43
CA GLY A 32 12.93 21.65 8.88
C GLY A 32 13.17 21.64 7.36
N VAL A 33 12.42 20.83 6.63
CA VAL A 33 12.51 20.70 5.17
C VAL A 33 11.12 20.75 4.54
N SER A 34 11.04 20.98 3.22
CA SER A 34 9.74 20.98 2.52
C SER A 34 9.14 19.57 2.46
N ILE A 35 7.79 19.49 2.33
CA ILE A 35 7.07 18.22 2.09
C ILE A 35 7.61 17.51 0.86
N ALA A 36 7.92 18.27 -0.21
CA ALA A 36 8.52 17.71 -1.41
C ALA A 36 9.89 17.05 -1.13
N THR A 37 10.68 17.61 -0.23
CA THR A 37 11.96 17.03 0.19
C THR A 37 11.72 15.73 0.98
N VAL A 38 10.76 15.70 1.92
CA VAL A 38 10.38 14.48 2.64
C VAL A 38 9.93 13.39 1.66
N SER A 39 9.05 13.74 0.71
CA SER A 39 8.60 12.81 -0.33
C SER A 39 9.76 12.25 -1.15
N ARG A 40 10.71 13.07 -1.57
CA ARG A 40 11.91 12.63 -2.29
C ARG A 40 12.78 11.68 -1.46
N VAL A 41 12.93 11.94 -0.16
CA VAL A 41 13.65 11.03 0.75
C VAL A 41 12.95 9.68 0.84
N LEU A 42 11.62 9.66 1.04
CA LEU A 42 10.82 8.44 1.13
C LEU A 42 10.85 7.61 -0.17
N ASN A 43 10.97 8.28 -1.31
CA ASN A 43 11.05 7.65 -2.63
C ASN A 43 12.49 7.35 -3.08
N ASN A 44 13.47 7.43 -2.19
CA ASN A 44 14.89 7.19 -2.49
C ASN A 44 15.43 7.99 -3.68
N SER A 45 14.93 9.22 -3.88
CA SER A 45 15.36 10.09 -4.97
C SER A 45 16.87 10.40 -4.87
N PRO A 46 17.62 10.32 -5.98
CA PRO A 46 19.04 10.67 -6.01
C PRO A 46 19.29 12.18 -5.86
N HIS A 47 18.24 13.01 -5.98
CA HIS A 47 18.33 14.47 -5.89
C HIS A 47 18.24 15.02 -4.46
N VAL A 48 18.51 14.19 -3.45
CA VAL A 48 18.53 14.59 -2.04
C VAL A 48 19.92 14.27 -1.47
N SER A 49 20.53 15.25 -0.80
CA SER A 49 21.83 15.04 -0.15
C SER A 49 21.73 14.00 0.97
N GLU A 50 22.80 13.27 1.22
CA GLU A 50 22.87 12.28 2.30
C GLU A 50 22.64 12.88 3.69
N GLU A 51 23.05 14.12 3.90
CA GLU A 51 22.81 14.85 5.15
C GLU A 51 21.30 15.07 5.35
N THR A 52 20.62 15.59 4.32
CA THR A 52 19.16 15.81 4.36
C THR A 52 18.41 14.48 4.54
N ARG A 53 18.84 13.43 3.84
CA ARG A 53 18.29 12.09 3.98
C ARG A 53 18.38 11.58 5.42
N ARG A 54 19.57 11.64 6.02
CA ARG A 54 19.78 11.23 7.42
C ARG A 54 18.94 12.04 8.40
N LYS A 55 18.82 13.35 8.20
CA LYS A 55 18.01 14.22 9.04
C LYS A 55 16.52 13.82 9.01
N VAL A 56 15.97 13.62 7.83
CA VAL A 56 14.56 13.22 7.65
C VAL A 56 14.31 11.81 8.21
N MET A 57 15.19 10.85 7.92
CA MET A 57 15.04 9.47 8.42
C MET A 57 15.09 9.42 9.96
N LYS A 58 15.97 10.17 10.60
CA LYS A 58 16.01 10.26 12.06
C LYS A 58 14.69 10.74 12.66
N VAL A 59 14.01 11.68 12.02
CA VAL A 59 12.69 12.16 12.46
C VAL A 59 11.63 11.07 12.25
N ILE A 60 11.63 10.40 11.09
CA ILE A 60 10.69 9.31 10.76
C ILE A 60 10.81 8.18 11.80
N ASP A 61 12.02 7.72 12.06
CA ASP A 61 12.29 6.64 13.01
C ASP A 61 11.88 7.03 14.45
N GLY A 62 12.14 8.28 14.83
CA GLY A 62 11.79 8.81 16.15
C GLY A 62 10.28 9.01 16.36
N CYS A 63 9.52 9.26 15.30
CA CYS A 63 8.07 9.53 15.39
C CYS A 63 7.19 8.32 15.13
N GLY A 64 7.75 7.17 14.74
CA GLY A 64 6.96 6.00 14.31
C GLY A 64 6.09 6.28 13.10
N TYR A 65 6.52 7.19 12.22
CA TYR A 65 5.79 7.53 11.00
C TYR A 65 5.79 6.35 10.02
N VAL A 66 4.60 5.91 9.65
CA VAL A 66 4.42 4.91 8.58
C VAL A 66 4.04 5.65 7.30
N PRO A 67 4.91 5.61 6.26
CA PRO A 67 4.62 6.24 4.98
C PRO A 67 3.30 5.71 4.39
N ASN A 68 2.46 6.61 3.92
CA ASN A 68 1.23 6.22 3.24
C ASN A 68 1.60 5.58 1.89
N ALA A 69 1.37 4.27 1.76
CA ALA A 69 1.66 3.50 0.54
C ALA A 69 0.90 4.06 -0.68
N PHE A 70 -0.34 4.52 -0.49
CA PHE A 70 -1.14 5.17 -1.54
C PHE A 70 -0.51 6.46 -2.06
N ALA A 71 -0.11 7.36 -1.16
CA ALA A 71 0.54 8.62 -1.56
C ALA A 71 1.87 8.38 -2.28
N ARG A 72 2.60 7.34 -1.87
CA ARG A 72 3.85 6.91 -2.52
C ARG A 72 3.58 6.30 -3.90
N GLY A 73 2.55 5.44 -4.01
CA GLY A 73 2.14 4.79 -5.24
C GLY A 73 1.72 5.77 -6.34
N LEU A 74 0.97 6.81 -5.98
CA LEU A 74 0.59 7.90 -6.89
C LEU A 74 1.82 8.60 -7.50
N GLY A 75 2.88 8.82 -6.71
CA GLY A 75 4.12 9.46 -7.19
C GLY A 75 4.97 8.55 -8.07
N LEU A 76 4.85 7.23 -7.93
CA LEU A 76 5.62 6.22 -8.66
C LEU A 76 4.83 5.54 -9.78
N ASN A 77 3.55 5.89 -9.95
CA ASN A 77 2.60 5.23 -10.86
C ASN A 77 2.53 3.71 -10.70
N THR A 78 2.69 3.22 -9.44
CA THR A 78 2.59 1.80 -9.08
C THR A 78 2.21 1.69 -7.60
N MET A 79 1.22 0.86 -7.29
CA MET A 79 0.81 0.57 -5.91
C MET A 79 1.60 -0.59 -5.29
N LYS A 80 2.44 -1.25 -6.09
CA LYS A 80 3.13 -2.48 -5.70
C LYS A 80 2.17 -3.53 -5.13
N THR A 81 1.00 -3.64 -5.75
CA THR A 81 -0.08 -4.51 -5.30
C THR A 81 -0.62 -5.32 -6.47
N ILE A 82 -0.75 -6.63 -6.29
CA ILE A 82 -1.38 -7.56 -7.24
C ILE A 82 -2.72 -8.02 -6.68
N GLY A 83 -3.76 -7.95 -7.49
CA GLY A 83 -5.06 -8.54 -7.18
C GLY A 83 -5.07 -10.04 -7.46
N LEU A 84 -5.55 -10.83 -6.51
CA LEU A 84 -5.78 -12.27 -6.69
C LEU A 84 -7.29 -12.52 -6.60
N LEU A 85 -7.89 -12.94 -7.71
CA LEU A 85 -9.31 -13.30 -7.76
C LEU A 85 -9.43 -14.82 -7.73
N CYS A 86 -10.06 -15.36 -6.68
CA CYS A 86 -10.15 -16.79 -6.41
C CYS A 86 -11.60 -17.20 -6.18
N PRO A 87 -12.09 -18.32 -6.76
CA PRO A 87 -13.43 -18.81 -6.50
C PRO A 87 -13.64 -19.19 -5.03
N ASP A 88 -12.71 -19.92 -4.47
CA ASP A 88 -12.79 -20.44 -3.10
C ASP A 88 -11.38 -20.60 -2.51
N ALA A 89 -11.06 -19.82 -1.49
CA ALA A 89 -9.78 -19.91 -0.80
C ALA A 89 -9.67 -21.12 0.16
N ALA A 90 -10.79 -21.81 0.44
CA ALA A 90 -10.80 -23.04 1.24
C ALA A 90 -10.51 -24.28 0.39
N ASP A 91 -10.56 -24.21 -0.94
CA ASP A 91 -10.14 -25.28 -1.83
C ASP A 91 -8.64 -25.55 -1.65
N PRO A 92 -8.20 -26.77 -1.28
CA PRO A 92 -6.81 -27.06 -0.96
C PRO A 92 -5.84 -26.81 -2.11
N TYR A 93 -6.27 -27.01 -3.35
CA TYR A 93 -5.46 -26.73 -4.55
C TYR A 93 -5.28 -25.23 -4.75
N LEU A 94 -6.37 -24.47 -4.68
CA LEU A 94 -6.34 -23.02 -4.83
C LEU A 94 -5.60 -22.35 -3.66
N ALA A 95 -5.77 -22.84 -2.45
CA ALA A 95 -5.04 -22.37 -1.27
C ALA A 95 -3.52 -22.50 -1.44
N ARG A 96 -3.04 -23.64 -1.94
CA ARG A 96 -1.61 -23.84 -2.23
C ARG A 96 -1.13 -22.92 -3.34
N ALA A 97 -1.89 -22.75 -4.40
CA ALA A 97 -1.55 -21.83 -5.48
C ALA A 97 -1.49 -20.37 -4.99
N LEU A 98 -2.45 -19.94 -4.15
CA LEU A 98 -2.44 -18.62 -3.51
C LEU A 98 -1.19 -18.40 -2.68
N ALA A 99 -0.79 -19.39 -1.85
CA ALA A 99 0.41 -19.29 -1.04
C ALA A 99 1.69 -19.18 -1.88
N CYS A 100 1.77 -19.93 -2.99
CA CYS A 100 2.90 -19.85 -3.92
C CYS A 100 2.97 -18.49 -4.62
N LEU A 101 1.82 -17.98 -5.08
CA LEU A 101 1.73 -16.67 -5.75
C LEU A 101 2.11 -15.54 -4.78
N GLU A 102 1.54 -15.54 -3.58
CA GLU A 102 1.84 -14.55 -2.55
C GLU A 102 3.35 -14.53 -2.23
N HIS A 103 3.94 -15.70 -2.00
CA HIS A 103 5.38 -15.80 -1.75
C HIS A 103 6.22 -15.24 -2.91
N ALA A 104 5.88 -15.59 -4.15
CA ALA A 104 6.59 -15.12 -5.34
C ALA A 104 6.47 -13.61 -5.54
N PHE A 105 5.29 -13.02 -5.31
CA PHE A 105 5.07 -11.58 -5.41
C PHE A 105 5.77 -10.83 -4.27
N ARG A 106 5.73 -11.35 -3.05
CA ARG A 106 6.44 -10.77 -1.90
C ARG A 106 7.95 -10.67 -2.13
N GLN A 107 8.56 -11.68 -2.75
CA GLN A 107 9.99 -11.64 -3.11
C GLN A 107 10.31 -10.52 -4.11
N LYS A 108 9.32 -10.06 -4.86
CA LYS A 108 9.43 -8.93 -5.80
C LYS A 108 8.92 -7.61 -5.21
N HIS A 109 8.68 -7.57 -3.89
CA HIS A 109 8.15 -6.41 -3.16
C HIS A 109 6.76 -5.97 -3.64
N TYR A 110 5.91 -6.94 -3.98
CA TYR A 110 4.49 -6.72 -4.23
C TYR A 110 3.67 -7.29 -3.07
N ASP A 111 2.67 -6.53 -2.65
CA ASP A 111 1.60 -7.02 -1.77
C ASP A 111 0.52 -7.73 -2.59
N CYS A 112 -0.27 -8.61 -1.95
CA CYS A 112 -1.38 -9.29 -2.60
C CYS A 112 -2.71 -8.89 -1.97
N LEU A 113 -3.69 -8.55 -2.79
CA LEU A 113 -5.07 -8.28 -2.39
C LEU A 113 -5.98 -9.40 -2.91
N LEU A 114 -6.49 -10.23 -1.99
CA LEU A 114 -7.36 -11.36 -2.33
C LEU A 114 -8.83 -10.94 -2.35
N SER A 115 -9.55 -11.40 -3.39
CA SER A 115 -11.01 -11.34 -3.47
C SER A 115 -11.56 -12.73 -3.81
N CYS A 116 -12.47 -13.25 -2.97
CA CYS A 116 -13.14 -14.54 -3.19
C CYS A 116 -14.52 -14.31 -3.81
N THR A 117 -14.89 -15.16 -4.79
CA THR A 117 -16.10 -14.96 -5.63
C THR A 117 -17.13 -16.04 -5.48
N ASN A 118 -16.86 -17.13 -4.71
CA ASN A 118 -17.79 -18.25 -4.51
C ASN A 118 -18.35 -18.85 -5.81
N ARG A 119 -17.60 -18.80 -6.92
CA ARG A 119 -17.99 -19.24 -8.27
C ARG A 119 -19.19 -18.48 -8.86
N ASP A 120 -19.57 -17.36 -8.28
CA ASP A 120 -20.64 -16.50 -8.78
C ASP A 120 -20.11 -15.45 -9.76
N LEU A 121 -20.78 -15.30 -10.91
CA LEU A 121 -20.39 -14.35 -11.96
C LEU A 121 -20.55 -12.89 -11.50
N ALA A 122 -21.61 -12.58 -10.76
CA ALA A 122 -21.83 -11.23 -10.25
C ALA A 122 -20.74 -10.86 -9.22
N ALA A 123 -20.44 -11.77 -8.30
CA ALA A 123 -19.34 -11.59 -7.34
C ALA A 123 -17.97 -11.47 -8.04
N ARG A 124 -17.78 -12.16 -9.17
CA ARG A 124 -16.57 -12.04 -9.98
C ARG A 124 -16.42 -10.64 -10.58
N ARG A 125 -17.47 -10.10 -11.18
CA ARG A 125 -17.49 -8.72 -11.72
C ARG A 125 -17.19 -7.72 -10.61
N GLN A 126 -17.87 -7.83 -9.48
CA GLN A 126 -17.63 -6.98 -8.31
C GLN A 126 -16.19 -7.08 -7.79
N GLY A 127 -15.61 -8.29 -7.78
CA GLY A 127 -14.22 -8.51 -7.40
C GLY A 127 -13.23 -7.80 -8.34
N VAL A 128 -13.46 -7.87 -9.65
CA VAL A 128 -12.65 -7.15 -10.65
C VAL A 128 -12.79 -5.63 -10.46
N GLU A 129 -14.01 -5.13 -10.30
CA GLU A 129 -14.28 -3.71 -10.07
C GLU A 129 -13.60 -3.21 -8.78
N LEU A 130 -13.70 -3.99 -7.69
CA LEU A 130 -13.02 -3.70 -6.43
C LEU A 130 -11.51 -3.61 -6.61
N LEU A 131 -10.88 -4.61 -7.23
CA LEU A 131 -9.44 -4.64 -7.44
C LEU A 131 -8.98 -3.48 -8.34
N THR A 132 -9.76 -3.17 -9.39
CA THR A 132 -9.51 -2.03 -10.27
C THR A 132 -9.60 -0.71 -9.51
N SER A 133 -10.63 -0.53 -8.67
CA SER A 133 -10.80 0.68 -7.86
C SER A 133 -9.69 0.86 -6.81
N ARG A 134 -9.02 -0.22 -6.43
CA ARG A 134 -7.83 -0.20 -5.54
C ARG A 134 -6.54 0.07 -6.28
N HIS A 135 -6.61 0.29 -7.60
CA HIS A 135 -5.45 0.57 -8.46
C HIS A 135 -4.35 -0.49 -8.37
N VAL A 136 -4.73 -1.78 -8.30
CA VAL A 136 -3.74 -2.86 -8.35
C VAL A 136 -2.97 -2.80 -9.66
N ASP A 137 -1.67 -3.11 -9.64
CA ASP A 137 -0.80 -3.04 -10.82
C ASP A 137 -1.05 -4.18 -11.82
N GLY A 138 -1.70 -5.24 -11.37
CA GLY A 138 -2.11 -6.38 -12.18
C GLY A 138 -3.05 -7.30 -11.42
N MET A 139 -3.72 -8.22 -12.13
CA MET A 139 -4.63 -9.20 -11.54
C MET A 139 -4.29 -10.61 -12.01
N VAL A 140 -4.39 -11.57 -11.09
CA VAL A 140 -4.36 -13.01 -11.37
C VAL A 140 -5.76 -13.54 -11.10
N LEU A 141 -6.37 -14.12 -12.14
CA LEU A 141 -7.68 -14.73 -12.06
C LEU A 141 -7.48 -16.25 -11.97
N MET A 142 -7.97 -16.85 -10.90
CA MET A 142 -7.81 -18.28 -10.61
C MET A 142 -9.12 -19.04 -10.83
N GLY A 143 -9.02 -20.27 -11.29
CA GLY A 143 -10.16 -21.15 -11.55
C GLY A 143 -10.47 -21.32 -13.04
N SER A 144 -11.12 -22.42 -13.38
CA SER A 144 -11.37 -22.86 -14.77
C SER A 144 -12.62 -22.25 -15.44
N THR A 145 -13.42 -21.48 -14.70
CA THR A 145 -14.72 -20.97 -15.19
C THR A 145 -14.60 -19.58 -15.84
N PHE A 146 -13.67 -19.44 -16.80
CA PHE A 146 -13.60 -18.25 -17.66
C PHE A 146 -14.32 -18.43 -19.00
N ILE A 147 -14.86 -19.61 -19.26
CA ILE A 147 -15.69 -19.86 -20.44
C ILE A 147 -17.10 -19.48 -20.03
N GLU A 148 -17.59 -18.33 -20.49
CA GLU A 148 -19.02 -18.12 -20.62
C GLU A 148 -19.49 -19.20 -21.64
N GLU A 149 -20.19 -20.22 -21.18
CA GLU A 149 -21.04 -20.96 -22.06
C GLU A 149 -22.10 -19.96 -22.52
N ASN A 150 -21.90 -19.37 -23.69
CA ASN A 150 -22.96 -18.81 -24.48
C ASN A 150 -23.86 -19.99 -24.92
N SER A 151 -24.67 -20.46 -24.01
CA SER A 151 -25.85 -21.24 -24.35
C SER A 151 -26.95 -20.26 -24.73
N GLU A 152 -26.81 -19.66 -25.89
CA GLU A 152 -27.97 -19.27 -26.69
C GLU A 152 -28.45 -20.54 -27.41
N ASP A 153 -29.49 -21.17 -26.88
CA ASP A 153 -30.51 -21.95 -27.60
C ASP A 153 -31.90 -21.53 -27.12
#